data_b118514bf7c23568c995d97179cacf6a
#
_entry.id   b118514bf7c23568c995d97179cacf6a
#
_cell.length_a   1.000
_cell.length_b   1.000
_cell.length_c   1.000
_cell.angle_alpha   90.00
_cell.angle_beta   90.00
_cell.angle_gamma   90.00
#
_symmetry.space_group_name_H-M   'P 1'
#
loop_
_entity.id
_entity.type
_entity.pdbx_description
1 polymer ?
#
loop_
_entity_poly.entity_id
_entity_poly.type
_entity_poly.pdbx_seq_one_letter_code
_entity_poly.pdbx_strand_id
1 'polypeptide(L)' 'MQTELSKPAVLNWDSVIHKGASTKDGRPLGYIAAEDEESIYVLSSRFREYRIPKSRVMEFDGSTVLLDLHFGKVGRYKIR' A
#
# COMPACT_ATOMS: atom_id res chain seq x y z
N MET A 1 24.33 14.73 -2.64
CA MET A 1 23.88 14.38 -2.53
C MET A 1 22.98 14.14 -2.55
N GLN A 2 22.66 13.69 -2.81
CA GLN A 2 21.90 13.32 -2.80
C GLN A 2 21.13 12.79 -2.69
N THR A 3 20.90 12.92 -2.96
CA THR A 3 20.21 12.37 -2.72
C THR A 3 19.54 11.60 -3.00
N GLU A 4 19.65 11.00 -3.35
CA GLU A 4 19.06 10.06 -3.54
C GLU A 4 18.75 9.31 -2.77
N LEU A 5 18.91 9.48 -2.51
CA LEU A 5 18.61 8.82 -1.58
C LEU A 5 17.32 8.33 -1.44
N SER A 6 16.36 8.97 -1.51
CA SER A 6 15.06 8.53 -1.30
C SER A 6 14.39 8.30 -2.60
N LYS A 7 14.81 7.25 -3.28
CA LYS A 7 14.07 6.75 -4.37
C LYS A 7 12.72 6.34 -3.89
N PRO A 8 11.62 6.78 -4.49
CA PRO A 8 10.30 6.29 -4.10
C PRO A 8 10.18 4.79 -4.40
N ALA A 9 9.46 4.09 -3.57
CA ALA A 9 9.24 2.66 -3.74
C ALA A 9 8.45 2.38 -5.02
N VAL A 10 7.64 3.31 -5.46
CA VAL A 10 6.81 3.19 -6.65
C VAL A 10 7.04 4.42 -7.50
N LEU A 11 7.45 4.22 -8.75
CA LEU A 11 7.71 5.34 -9.66
C LEU A 11 6.44 5.85 -10.32
N ASN A 12 5.47 4.97 -10.54
CA ASN A 12 4.23 5.34 -11.18
C ASN A 12 3.09 4.72 -10.39
N TRP A 13 2.38 5.55 -9.63
CA TRP A 13 1.32 5.05 -8.76
C TRP A 13 0.13 4.48 -9.51
N ASP A 14 -0.06 4.84 -10.78
CA ASP A 14 -1.11 4.21 -11.57
C ASP A 14 -0.87 2.71 -11.74
N SER A 15 0.39 2.30 -11.70
CA SER A 15 0.75 0.90 -11.93
C SER A 15 0.35 -0.02 -10.78
N VAL A 16 0.04 0.52 -9.60
CA VAL A 16 -0.35 -0.33 -8.47
C VAL A 16 -1.85 -0.56 -8.41
N ILE A 17 -2.64 0.15 -9.21
CA ILE A 17 -4.09 -0.02 -9.18
C ILE A 17 -4.44 -1.45 -9.59
N HIS A 18 -5.32 -2.07 -8.82
CA HIS A 18 -5.78 -3.45 -8.96
C HIS A 18 -4.74 -4.49 -8.61
N LYS A 19 -3.57 -4.07 -8.11
CA LYS A 19 -2.57 -5.01 -7.62
C LYS A 19 -2.85 -5.34 -6.16
N GLY A 20 -2.30 -6.45 -5.70
CA GLY A 20 -2.46 -6.85 -4.32
C GLY A 20 -1.67 -5.98 -3.37
N ALA A 21 -2.07 -5.99 -2.10
CA ALA A 21 -1.36 -5.33 -1.03
C ALA A 21 -1.18 -6.32 0.12
N SER A 22 0.04 -6.42 0.62
CA SER A 22 0.35 -7.32 1.73
C SER A 22 1.10 -6.55 2.81
N THR A 23 0.96 -7.01 4.03
CA THR A 23 1.67 -6.42 5.16
C THR A 23 3.07 -7.03 5.25
N LYS A 24 3.95 -6.38 6.01
CA LYS A 24 5.34 -6.84 6.08
C LYS A 24 5.50 -8.17 6.79
N ASP A 25 4.49 -8.61 7.52
CA ASP A 25 4.50 -9.94 8.13
C ASP A 25 3.87 -10.99 7.21
N GLY A 26 3.70 -10.66 5.93
CA GLY A 26 3.30 -11.64 4.93
C GLY A 26 1.82 -11.91 4.81
N ARG A 27 0.98 -11.05 5.39
CA ARG A 27 -0.47 -11.25 5.36
C ARG A 27 -1.10 -10.42 4.25
N PRO A 28 -1.88 -11.04 3.37
CA PRO A 28 -2.56 -10.26 2.33
C PRO A 28 -3.65 -9.38 2.95
N LEU A 29 -3.69 -8.13 2.52
CA LEU A 29 -4.68 -7.18 3.02
C LEU A 29 -5.85 -7.04 2.06
N GLY A 30 -5.57 -7.04 0.77
CA GLY A 30 -6.59 -6.87 -0.24
C GLY A 30 -5.95 -6.41 -1.53
N TYR A 31 -6.69 -5.63 -2.32
CA TYR A 31 -6.15 -5.07 -3.55
C TYR A 31 -6.32 -3.56 -3.52
N ILE A 32 -5.50 -2.88 -4.30
CA ILE A 32 -5.50 -1.43 -4.36
C ILE A 32 -6.58 -1.00 -5.35
N ALA A 33 -7.60 -0.34 -4.84
CA ALA A 33 -8.74 0.08 -5.64
C ALA A 33 -8.56 1.47 -6.23
N ALA A 34 -7.78 2.32 -5.57
CA ALA A 34 -7.61 3.70 -6.00
C ALA A 34 -6.38 4.30 -5.33
N GLU A 35 -5.97 5.47 -5.79
CA GLU A 35 -4.91 6.20 -5.14
C GLU A 35 -5.20 7.70 -5.28
N ASP A 36 -4.69 8.47 -4.36
CA ASP A 36 -4.72 9.91 -4.48
C ASP A 36 -3.31 10.43 -4.23
N GLU A 37 -3.17 11.71 -4.02
CA GLU A 37 -1.85 12.32 -3.94
C GLU A 37 -0.98 11.73 -2.82
N GLU A 38 -1.60 11.40 -1.69
CA GLU A 38 -0.84 10.98 -0.51
C GLU A 38 -1.11 9.57 -0.05
N SER A 39 -2.13 8.92 -0.61
CA SER A 39 -2.59 7.65 -0.06
C SER A 39 -2.95 6.66 -1.14
N ILE A 40 -3.01 5.40 -0.75
CA ILE A 40 -3.63 4.37 -1.56
C ILE A 40 -4.83 3.84 -0.78
N TYR A 41 -5.81 3.34 -1.51
CA TYR A 41 -7.04 2.80 -0.93
C TYR A 41 -7.08 1.31 -1.21
N VAL A 42 -7.04 0.52 -0.14
CA VAL A 42 -7.00 -0.94 -0.24
C VAL A 42 -8.37 -1.48 0.16
N LEU A 43 -8.93 -2.31 -0.71
CA LEU A 43 -10.23 -2.93 -0.46
C LEU A 43 -10.02 -4.40 -0.16
N SER A 44 -10.48 -4.84 1.00
CA SER A 44 -10.35 -6.22 1.41
C SER A 44 -11.55 -7.04 0.95
N SER A 45 -11.42 -8.38 1.03
CA SER A 45 -12.48 -9.28 0.62
C SER A 45 -13.73 -9.17 1.48
N ARG A 46 -13.65 -8.52 2.62
CA ARG A 46 -14.80 -8.30 3.49
C ARG A 46 -15.40 -6.92 3.32
N PHE A 47 -15.06 -6.27 2.21
CA PHE A 47 -15.54 -4.93 1.89
C PHE A 47 -15.08 -3.88 2.89
N ARG A 48 -14.00 -4.16 3.60
CA ARG A 48 -13.34 -3.16 4.43
C ARG A 48 -12.43 -2.35 3.54
N GLU A 49 -12.39 -1.06 3.80
CA GLU A 49 -11.55 -0.17 3.03
C GLU A 49 -10.53 0.49 3.95
N TYR A 50 -9.29 0.54 3.49
CA TYR A 50 -8.18 1.12 4.25
C TYR A 50 -7.57 2.24 3.44
N ARG A 51 -7.29 3.34 4.10
CA ARG A 51 -6.57 4.45 3.50
C ARG A 51 -5.15 4.40 4.05
N ILE A 52 -4.22 4.00 3.22
CA ILE A 52 -2.84 3.79 3.65
C ILE A 52 -1.97 4.89 3.05
N PRO A 53 -1.22 5.64 3.87
CA PRO A 53 -0.31 6.64 3.34
C PRO A 53 0.71 6.01 2.41
N LYS A 54 1.01 6.68 1.31
CA LYS A 54 2.02 6.20 0.37
C LYS A 54 3.38 6.04 1.03
N SER A 55 3.64 6.79 2.10
CA SER A 55 4.88 6.67 2.85
C SER A 55 5.05 5.33 3.54
N ARG A 56 3.98 4.54 3.64
CA ARG A 56 4.05 3.21 4.25
C ARG A 56 4.29 2.10 3.22
N VAL A 57 4.47 2.45 1.97
CA VAL A 57 4.76 1.45 0.95
C VAL A 57 6.26 1.20 0.93
N MET A 58 6.66 -0.05 1.19
CA MET A 58 8.07 -0.43 1.22
C MET A 58 8.59 -0.75 -0.16
N GLU A 59 7.82 -1.49 -0.95
CA GLU A 59 8.27 -1.88 -2.27
C GLU A 59 7.08 -2.36 -3.09
N PHE A 60 7.28 -2.41 -4.39
CA PHE A 60 6.30 -2.92 -5.34
C PHE A 60 7.08 -3.76 -6.36
N ASP A 61 6.74 -5.03 -6.46
CA ASP A 61 7.45 -5.96 -7.33
C ASP A 61 6.76 -6.16 -8.69
N GLY A 62 5.77 -5.37 -8.99
CA GLY A 62 5.01 -5.48 -10.24
C GLY A 62 3.69 -6.22 -10.07
N SER A 63 3.53 -6.97 -9.00
CA SER A 63 2.28 -7.68 -8.75
C SER A 63 1.70 -7.39 -7.37
N THR A 64 2.55 -7.10 -6.40
CA THR A 64 2.10 -6.88 -5.02
C THR A 64 2.85 -5.71 -4.40
N VAL A 65 2.10 -4.88 -3.70
CA VAL A 65 2.65 -3.78 -2.91
C VAL A 65 2.88 -4.31 -1.50
N LEU A 66 4.10 -4.13 -1.00
CA LEU A 66 4.44 -4.52 0.36
C LEU A 66 4.37 -3.29 1.25
N LEU A 67 3.56 -3.38 2.30
CA LEU A 67 3.34 -2.28 3.22
C LEU A 67 4.23 -2.40 4.44
N ASP A 68 4.74 -1.28 4.92
CA ASP A 68 5.55 -1.22 6.15
C ASP A 68 4.62 -1.17 7.35
N LEU A 69 3.79 -2.20 7.50
CA LEU A 69 2.79 -2.31 8.56
C LEU A 69 2.60 -3.78 8.89
N HIS A 70 2.46 -4.08 10.17
CA HIS A 70 2.03 -5.41 10.58
C HIS A 70 0.51 -5.51 10.42
N PHE A 71 0.03 -6.69 10.10
CA PHE A 71 -1.38 -6.91 9.87
C PHE A 71 -2.22 -6.47 11.08
N GLY A 72 -1.72 -6.69 12.28
CA GLY A 72 -2.43 -6.29 13.50
C GLY A 72 -2.56 -4.79 13.69
N LYS A 73 -1.85 -4.00 12.89
CA LYS A 73 -1.89 -2.54 13.02
C LYS A 73 -2.70 -1.86 11.91
N VAL A 74 -3.18 -2.62 10.91
CA VAL A 74 -3.85 -1.99 9.78
C VAL A 74 -5.20 -1.38 10.16
N GLY A 75 -5.77 -1.84 11.27
CA GLY A 75 -7.08 -1.34 11.69
C GLY A 75 -7.13 0.16 11.90
N ARG A 76 -6.00 0.79 12.25
CA ARG A 76 -5.96 2.24 12.45
C ARG A 76 -6.12 3.01 11.13
N TYR A 77 -5.99 2.32 10.01
CA TYR A 77 -6.13 2.94 8.69
C TYR A 77 -7.47 2.61 8.03
N LYS A 78 -8.32 1.87 8.74
CA LYS A 78 -9.61 1.46 8.20
C LYS A 78 -10.54 2.67 8.15
N ILE A 79 -11.18 2.87 7.01
CA ILE A 79 -12.14 3.96 6.86
C ILE A 79 -13.54 3.45 6.56
N ARG A 80 -13.68 2.13 6.36
CA ARG A 80 -15.00 1.60 6.09
C ARG A 80 -15.09 0.13 6.44
#